data_8f380c38d2d6657219aa5bf8f84ca542
#
_entry.id   8f380c38d2d6657219aa5bf8f84ca542
#
_cell.length_a   1.000
_cell.length_b   1.000
_cell.length_c   1.000
_cell.angle_alpha   90.00
_cell.angle_beta   90.00
_cell.angle_gamma   90.00
#
_symmetry.space_group_name_H-M   'P 1'
#
loop_
_entity.id
_entity.type
_entity.pdbx_description
1 polymer ?
#
loop_
_entity_poly.entity_id
_entity_poly.type
_entity_poly.pdbx_seq_one_letter_code
_entity_poly.pdbx_strand_id
1 'polypeptide(L)'
;MIYYNITRQVLGMASEISKPVGFKQHDHSVCLEKAIKVAEAYCDRCNLQFTPSRRKVLEILLEEHRALGAYAILDLMREAGLSSQPPVAYRALSFLVKHGFAHKIERLNAFVACSIPEILHSPAFMIFRKCDKVVETESPSFNFDLSATASATGFEIEQTILEAKGVCHSCVEMA
;
A
#
# COMPACT_ATOMS: atom_id res chain seq x y z
N MET A 1 30.20 -3.93 19.70
CA MET A 1 29.54 -3.40 20.91
C MET A 1 29.21 -1.91 20.75
N ILE A 2 28.71 -1.48 19.57
CA ILE A 2 28.38 -0.06 19.24
C ILE A 2 26.90 0.09 18.78
N TYR A 3 26.15 -0.98 18.59
CA TYR A 3 24.76 -0.93 18.08
C TYR A 3 23.68 -0.75 19.16
N TYR A 4 24.03 -0.63 20.45
CA TYR A 4 23.04 -0.62 21.54
C TYR A 4 22.70 0.78 22.09
N ASN A 5 23.32 1.84 21.61
CA ASN A 5 23.18 3.17 22.23
C ASN A 5 22.37 4.21 21.41
N ILE A 6 21.91 3.86 20.21
CA ILE A 6 21.13 4.81 19.36
C ILE A 6 19.62 4.78 19.71
N THR A 7 19.16 3.75 20.40
CA THR A 7 17.72 3.52 20.68
C THR A 7 17.14 4.40 21.79
N ARG A 8 17.95 5.12 22.57
CA ARG A 8 17.47 5.86 23.75
C ARG A 8 17.31 7.38 23.56
N GLN A 9 17.82 7.96 22.48
CA GLN A 9 17.75 9.41 22.25
C GLN A 9 16.59 9.87 21.33
N VAL A 10 15.85 8.95 20.71
CA VAL A 10 14.73 9.28 19.81
C VAL A 10 13.36 9.26 20.52
N LEU A 11 13.33 8.97 21.83
CA LEU A 11 12.08 8.83 22.63
C LEU A 11 11.47 10.19 23.08
N GLY A 12 12.01 11.33 22.63
CA GLY A 12 11.61 12.67 23.10
C GLY A 12 10.72 13.49 22.17
N MET A 13 10.42 13.01 20.94
CA MET A 13 9.58 13.76 19.98
C MET A 13 8.49 12.85 19.37
N ALA A 14 7.70 12.22 20.22
CA ALA A 14 6.46 11.55 19.79
C ALA A 14 5.34 12.60 19.72
N SER A 15 5.40 13.52 18.75
CA SER A 15 4.25 14.31 18.35
C SER A 15 3.32 13.39 17.55
N GLU A 16 2.16 13.06 18.11
CA GLU A 16 0.94 12.51 17.49
C GLU A 16 1.12 11.74 16.17
N ILE A 17 1.72 10.55 16.27
CA ILE A 17 1.66 9.59 15.15
C ILE A 17 0.21 9.14 15.05
N SER A 18 -0.51 9.65 14.06
CA SER A 18 -1.86 9.18 13.75
C SER A 18 -1.81 7.66 13.58
N LYS A 19 -2.68 6.93 14.30
CA LYS A 19 -2.71 5.46 14.22
C LYS A 19 -2.90 5.05 12.76
N PRO A 20 -2.03 4.18 12.21
CA PRO A 20 -2.15 3.70 10.83
C PRO A 20 -3.56 3.17 10.57
N VAL A 21 -4.11 3.47 9.40
CA VAL A 21 -5.50 3.15 9.04
C VAL A 21 -5.83 1.67 9.19
N GLY A 22 -4.87 0.77 8.95
CA GLY A 22 -5.04 -0.69 9.03
C GLY A 22 -5.29 -1.28 10.43
N PHE A 23 -5.26 -0.48 11.51
CA PHE A 23 -5.55 -0.94 12.88
C PHE A 23 -6.90 -0.43 13.43
N LYS A 24 -7.65 0.36 12.66
CA LYS A 24 -8.97 0.84 13.07
C LYS A 24 -10.04 -0.19 12.68
N GLN A 25 -10.82 -0.67 13.64
CA GLN A 25 -12.07 -1.36 13.35
C GLN A 25 -13.06 -0.30 12.84
N HIS A 26 -13.49 -0.42 11.59
CA HIS A 26 -14.49 0.46 10.96
C HIS A 26 -15.35 -0.38 10.02
N ASP A 27 -16.51 0.14 9.66
CA ASP A 27 -17.41 -0.51 8.71
C ASP A 27 -16.77 -0.50 7.30
N HIS A 28 -16.34 -1.68 6.86
CA HIS A 28 -15.61 -1.88 5.62
C HIS A 28 -16.47 -1.62 4.37
N SER A 29 -17.77 -1.85 4.46
CA SER A 29 -18.68 -1.65 3.32
C SER A 29 -18.73 -0.18 2.89
N VAL A 30 -18.80 0.74 3.85
CA VAL A 30 -18.80 2.19 3.59
C VAL A 30 -17.45 2.65 3.03
N CYS A 31 -16.35 2.12 3.55
CA CYS A 31 -15.01 2.47 3.06
C CYS A 31 -14.79 1.99 1.63
N LEU A 32 -15.23 0.77 1.30
CA LEU A 32 -15.12 0.19 -0.03
C LEU A 32 -15.91 1.02 -1.06
N GLU A 33 -17.20 1.31 -0.78
CA GLU A 33 -18.00 2.13 -1.67
C GLU A 33 -17.40 3.51 -1.91
N LYS A 34 -16.89 4.15 -0.86
CA LYS A 34 -16.23 5.45 -0.96
C LYS A 34 -15.00 5.39 -1.85
N ALA A 35 -14.13 4.40 -1.66
CA ALA A 35 -12.90 4.24 -2.44
C ALA A 35 -13.21 3.98 -3.93
N ILE A 36 -14.23 3.17 -4.23
CA ILE A 36 -14.67 2.92 -5.61
C ILE A 36 -15.22 4.21 -6.25
N LYS A 37 -16.06 4.98 -5.54
CA LYS A 37 -16.58 6.26 -6.05
C LYS A 37 -15.46 7.27 -6.34
N VAL A 38 -14.44 7.31 -5.50
CA VAL A 38 -13.25 8.14 -5.72
C VAL A 38 -12.52 7.73 -6.99
N ALA A 39 -12.33 6.42 -7.21
CA ALA A 39 -11.69 5.91 -8.42
C ALA A 39 -12.51 6.21 -9.68
N GLU A 40 -13.83 6.08 -9.63
CA GLU A 40 -14.74 6.44 -10.73
C GLU A 40 -14.65 7.92 -11.07
N ALA A 41 -14.82 8.79 -10.09
CA ALA A 41 -14.76 10.24 -10.27
C ALA A 41 -13.40 10.71 -10.81
N TYR A 42 -12.31 10.08 -10.36
CA TYR A 42 -10.97 10.33 -10.90
C TYR A 42 -10.89 9.93 -12.37
N CYS A 43 -11.36 8.73 -12.72
CA CYS A 43 -11.33 8.24 -14.08
C CYS A 43 -12.17 9.11 -15.02
N ASP A 44 -13.35 9.53 -14.60
CA ASP A 44 -14.21 10.44 -15.37
C ASP A 44 -13.51 11.79 -15.63
N ARG A 45 -12.93 12.38 -14.60
CA ARG A 45 -12.22 13.66 -14.69
C ARG A 45 -10.99 13.59 -15.61
N CYS A 46 -10.30 12.44 -15.62
CA CYS A 46 -9.10 12.22 -16.42
C CYS A 46 -9.39 11.59 -17.80
N ASN A 47 -10.66 11.40 -18.15
CA ASN A 47 -11.10 10.71 -19.38
C ASN A 47 -10.48 9.31 -19.53
N LEU A 48 -10.46 8.54 -18.42
CA LEU A 48 -9.94 7.19 -18.34
C LEU A 48 -11.09 6.18 -18.22
N GLN A 49 -10.92 5.00 -18.81
CA GLN A 49 -11.91 3.94 -18.67
C GLN A 49 -11.72 3.16 -17.35
N PHE A 50 -12.68 3.21 -16.44
CA PHE A 50 -12.73 2.34 -15.27
C PHE A 50 -13.49 1.05 -15.60
N THR A 51 -12.79 0.10 -16.27
CA THR A 51 -13.38 -1.15 -16.75
C THR A 51 -13.86 -2.07 -15.62
N PRO A 52 -14.81 -3.01 -15.86
CA PRO A 52 -15.23 -3.98 -14.87
C PRO A 52 -14.08 -4.76 -14.22
N SER A 53 -13.05 -5.12 -14.99
CA SER A 53 -11.87 -5.79 -14.44
C SER A 53 -11.06 -4.91 -13.50
N ARG A 54 -10.90 -3.62 -13.81
CA ARG A 54 -10.19 -2.66 -12.94
C ARG A 54 -10.96 -2.43 -11.64
N ARG A 55 -12.28 -2.26 -11.74
CA ARG A 55 -13.17 -2.15 -10.59
C ARG A 55 -13.05 -3.37 -9.70
N LYS A 56 -13.21 -4.58 -10.27
CA LYS A 56 -13.18 -5.81 -9.46
C LYS A 56 -11.83 -6.06 -8.79
N VAL A 57 -10.72 -5.79 -9.48
CA VAL A 57 -9.39 -5.89 -8.86
C VAL A 57 -9.23 -4.90 -7.71
N LEU A 58 -9.73 -3.67 -7.83
CA LEU A 58 -9.71 -2.70 -6.72
C LEU A 58 -10.59 -3.16 -5.55
N GLU A 59 -11.81 -3.68 -5.81
CA GLU A 59 -12.69 -4.26 -4.79
C GLU A 59 -12.00 -5.38 -4.03
N ILE A 60 -11.38 -6.35 -4.73
CA ILE A 60 -10.63 -7.45 -4.13
C ILE A 60 -9.51 -6.93 -3.20
N LEU A 61 -8.74 -5.94 -3.65
CA LEU A 61 -7.67 -5.36 -2.84
C LEU A 61 -8.19 -4.60 -1.61
N LEU A 62 -9.36 -3.98 -1.71
CA LEU A 62 -9.99 -3.25 -0.60
C LEU A 62 -10.64 -4.20 0.43
N GLU A 63 -11.18 -5.33 -0.01
CA GLU A 63 -11.79 -6.35 0.86
C GLU A 63 -10.72 -7.09 1.67
N GLU A 64 -9.56 -7.32 1.06
CA GLU A 64 -8.45 -8.07 1.67
C GLU A 64 -7.44 -7.11 2.32
N HIS A 65 -7.38 -7.09 3.64
CA HIS A 65 -6.42 -6.24 4.39
C HIS A 65 -5.00 -6.80 4.43
N ARG A 66 -4.60 -7.51 3.39
CA ARG A 66 -3.27 -8.12 3.22
C ARG A 66 -2.79 -7.92 1.80
N ALA A 67 -1.51 -8.06 1.59
CA ALA A 67 -0.94 -8.05 0.27
C ALA A 67 -1.33 -9.32 -0.51
N LEU A 68 -1.87 -9.16 -1.71
CA LEU A 68 -2.27 -10.25 -2.60
C LEU A 68 -1.32 -10.35 -3.78
N GLY A 69 -0.79 -11.56 -4.03
CA GLY A 69 -0.09 -11.87 -5.27
C GLY A 69 -1.04 -11.88 -6.48
N ALA A 70 -0.52 -11.63 -7.67
CA ALA A 70 -1.34 -11.55 -8.89
C ALA A 70 -2.15 -12.81 -9.17
N TYR A 71 -1.64 -14.00 -8.81
CA TYR A 71 -2.36 -15.27 -8.98
C TYR A 71 -3.55 -15.41 -8.03
N ALA A 72 -3.41 -15.00 -6.77
CA ALA A 72 -4.53 -14.96 -5.83
C ALA A 72 -5.65 -14.03 -6.31
N ILE A 73 -5.28 -12.87 -6.86
CA ILE A 73 -6.23 -11.93 -7.46
C ILE A 73 -6.95 -12.57 -8.67
N LEU A 74 -6.22 -13.31 -9.52
CA LEU A 74 -6.80 -14.03 -10.64
C LEU A 74 -7.83 -15.07 -10.21
N ASP A 75 -7.56 -15.80 -9.12
CA ASP A 75 -8.48 -16.81 -8.60
C ASP A 75 -9.76 -16.12 -8.08
N LEU A 76 -9.65 -15.03 -7.32
CA LEU A 76 -10.78 -14.24 -6.85
C LEU A 76 -11.59 -13.60 -7.99
N MET A 77 -10.93 -13.15 -9.07
CA MET A 77 -11.61 -12.67 -10.28
C MET A 77 -12.41 -13.79 -10.95
N ARG A 78 -11.87 -15.02 -10.99
CA ARG A 78 -12.57 -16.20 -11.55
C ARG A 78 -13.80 -16.56 -10.74
N GLU A 79 -13.70 -16.55 -9.42
CA GLU A 79 -14.83 -16.78 -8.51
C GLU A 79 -15.94 -15.76 -8.70
N ALA A 80 -15.56 -14.50 -9.01
CA ALA A 80 -16.51 -13.43 -9.35
C ALA A 80 -17.07 -13.52 -10.80
N GLY A 81 -16.77 -14.57 -11.56
CA GLY A 81 -17.27 -14.76 -12.94
C GLY A 81 -16.65 -13.85 -13.99
N LEU A 82 -15.51 -13.22 -13.69
CA LEU A 82 -14.79 -12.37 -14.63
C LEU A 82 -13.68 -13.13 -15.36
N SER A 83 -13.26 -12.58 -16.51
CA SER A 83 -12.10 -13.11 -17.23
C SER A 83 -10.86 -13.08 -16.35
N SER A 84 -10.35 -14.26 -16.01
CA SER A 84 -9.20 -14.49 -15.14
C SER A 84 -7.93 -14.81 -15.91
N GLN A 85 -7.78 -14.27 -17.12
CA GLN A 85 -6.54 -14.44 -17.86
C GLN A 85 -5.45 -13.53 -17.31
N PRO A 86 -4.21 -14.02 -17.11
CA PRO A 86 -3.12 -13.25 -16.54
C PRO A 86 -2.94 -11.85 -17.15
N PRO A 87 -2.97 -11.64 -18.49
CA PRO A 87 -2.84 -10.31 -19.05
C PRO A 87 -3.92 -9.31 -18.63
N VAL A 88 -5.13 -9.78 -18.30
CA VAL A 88 -6.25 -8.91 -17.87
C VAL A 88 -5.98 -8.40 -16.47
N ALA A 89 -5.61 -9.29 -15.53
CA ALA A 89 -5.29 -8.90 -14.17
C ALA A 89 -4.06 -7.98 -14.10
N TYR A 90 -2.98 -8.31 -14.81
CA TYR A 90 -1.78 -7.47 -14.82
C TYR A 90 -2.03 -6.08 -15.41
N ARG A 91 -2.85 -5.95 -16.45
CA ARG A 91 -3.24 -4.63 -16.99
C ARG A 91 -4.10 -3.85 -16.00
N ALA A 92 -5.00 -4.51 -15.27
CA ALA A 92 -5.78 -3.87 -14.23
C ALA A 92 -4.88 -3.41 -13.08
N LEU A 93 -4.01 -4.26 -12.56
CA LEU A 93 -3.04 -3.94 -11.50
C LEU A 93 -2.10 -2.79 -11.90
N SER A 94 -1.52 -2.86 -13.10
CA SER A 94 -0.65 -1.79 -13.62
C SER A 94 -1.39 -0.45 -13.72
N PHE A 95 -2.65 -0.46 -14.11
CA PHE A 95 -3.48 0.73 -14.15
C PHE A 95 -3.72 1.29 -12.74
N LEU A 96 -4.11 0.45 -11.78
CA LEU A 96 -4.38 0.87 -10.40
C LEU A 96 -3.13 1.42 -9.72
N VAL A 97 -1.98 0.79 -9.92
CA VAL A 97 -0.68 1.27 -9.40
C VAL A 97 -0.29 2.60 -10.04
N LYS A 98 -0.39 2.70 -11.37
CA LYS A 98 -0.06 3.92 -12.10
C LYS A 98 -0.87 5.14 -11.65
N HIS A 99 -2.13 4.92 -11.26
CA HIS A 99 -3.04 5.99 -10.88
C HIS A 99 -3.21 6.13 -9.36
N GLY A 100 -2.36 5.48 -8.55
CA GLY A 100 -2.32 5.64 -7.10
C GLY A 100 -3.47 4.98 -6.33
N PHE A 101 -4.22 4.05 -6.94
CA PHE A 101 -5.28 3.28 -6.26
C PHE A 101 -4.78 2.02 -5.58
N ALA A 102 -3.58 1.58 -5.95
CA ALA A 102 -2.92 0.43 -5.35
C ALA A 102 -1.41 0.65 -5.29
N HIS A 103 -0.75 -0.09 -4.43
CA HIS A 103 0.70 -0.14 -4.34
C HIS A 103 1.20 -1.56 -4.56
N LYS A 104 2.36 -1.70 -5.19
CA LYS A 104 3.07 -2.96 -5.29
C LYS A 104 4.07 -3.04 -4.13
N ILE A 105 4.01 -4.13 -3.38
CA ILE A 105 5.00 -4.45 -2.35
C ILE A 105 6.07 -5.31 -3.01
N GLU A 106 7.21 -4.71 -3.32
CA GLU A 106 8.25 -5.37 -4.13
C GLU A 106 8.80 -6.62 -3.45
N ARG A 107 9.04 -6.55 -2.13
CA ARG A 107 9.55 -7.65 -1.33
C ARG A 107 8.65 -8.88 -1.30
N LEU A 108 7.34 -8.71 -1.47
CA LEU A 108 6.35 -9.79 -1.50
C LEU A 108 5.90 -10.14 -2.91
N ASN A 109 6.26 -9.35 -3.92
CA ASN A 109 5.70 -9.38 -5.27
C ASN A 109 4.16 -9.44 -5.24
N ALA A 110 3.56 -8.59 -4.42
CA ALA A 110 2.13 -8.57 -4.12
C ALA A 110 1.61 -7.12 -4.16
N PHE A 111 0.29 -6.97 -4.10
CA PHE A 111 -0.40 -5.69 -4.24
C PHE A 111 -1.30 -5.44 -3.03
N VAL A 112 -1.45 -4.18 -2.66
CA VAL A 112 -2.38 -3.68 -1.63
C VAL A 112 -3.14 -2.48 -2.18
N ALA A 113 -4.38 -2.25 -1.72
CA ALA A 113 -5.08 -1.01 -2.01
C ALA A 113 -4.40 0.17 -1.32
N CYS A 114 -4.37 1.33 -1.96
CA CYS A 114 -3.92 2.57 -1.34
C CYS A 114 -4.94 3.07 -0.31
N SER A 115 -4.50 3.43 0.87
CA SER A 115 -5.35 3.92 1.96
C SER A 115 -5.76 5.40 1.79
N ILE A 116 -5.03 6.18 0.98
CA ILE A 116 -5.25 7.61 0.73
C ILE A 116 -5.06 7.99 -0.76
N PRO A 117 -5.88 7.44 -1.68
CA PRO A 117 -5.64 7.53 -3.12
C PRO A 117 -5.73 8.94 -3.72
N GLU A 118 -6.29 9.92 -3.00
CA GLU A 118 -6.46 11.29 -3.52
C GLU A 118 -5.22 12.17 -3.31
N ILE A 119 -4.23 11.71 -2.56
CA ILE A 119 -3.06 12.49 -2.18
C ILE A 119 -1.81 11.86 -2.78
N LEU A 120 -1.03 12.65 -3.52
CA LEU A 120 0.29 12.22 -3.93
C LEU A 120 1.17 12.09 -2.69
N HIS A 121 1.60 10.88 -2.37
CA HIS A 121 2.37 10.56 -1.17
C HIS A 121 3.48 9.57 -1.46
N SER A 122 4.47 9.54 -0.59
CA SER A 122 5.50 8.50 -0.59
C SER A 122 5.08 7.42 0.41
N PRO A 123 4.60 6.25 -0.05
CA PRO A 123 4.11 5.23 0.85
C PRO A 123 5.23 4.57 1.63
N ALA A 124 4.97 4.26 2.90
CA ALA A 124 5.79 3.40 3.71
C ALA A 124 4.97 2.20 4.18
N PHE A 125 5.53 1.00 4.09
CA PHE A 125 4.84 -0.25 4.40
C PHE A 125 5.49 -0.96 5.57
N MET A 126 4.68 -1.35 6.56
CA MET A 126 5.07 -2.28 7.60
C MET A 126 4.57 -3.68 7.23
N ILE A 127 5.50 -4.61 6.99
CA ILE A 127 5.23 -5.98 6.56
C ILE A 127 5.41 -6.90 7.77
N PHE A 128 4.33 -7.53 8.21
CA PHE A 128 4.30 -8.38 9.41
C PHE A 128 4.56 -9.84 9.02
N ARG A 129 5.75 -10.34 9.31
CA ARG A 129 6.21 -11.66 8.83
C ARG A 129 5.55 -12.88 9.50
N LYS A 130 4.78 -12.71 10.58
CA LYS A 130 4.11 -13.81 11.28
C LYS A 130 2.58 -13.84 11.06
N CYS A 131 1.96 -12.74 10.76
CA CYS A 131 0.51 -12.62 10.56
C CYS A 131 0.12 -12.12 9.16
N ASP A 132 1.08 -12.05 8.25
CA ASP A 132 0.91 -11.72 6.82
C ASP A 132 0.17 -10.39 6.54
N LYS A 133 0.06 -9.52 7.55
CA LYS A 133 -0.53 -8.20 7.42
C LYS A 133 0.46 -7.25 6.79
N VAL A 134 -0.06 -6.32 6.01
CA VAL A 134 0.68 -5.16 5.52
C VAL A 134 -0.09 -3.90 5.92
N VAL A 135 0.60 -2.94 6.49
CA VAL A 135 0.02 -1.66 6.88
C VAL A 135 0.76 -0.56 6.16
N GLU A 136 0.00 0.24 5.45
CA GLU A 136 0.49 1.48 4.85
C GLU A 136 0.53 2.59 5.91
N THR A 137 1.58 3.38 5.89
CA THR A 137 1.73 4.59 6.71
C THR A 137 2.40 5.68 5.88
N GLU A 138 2.23 6.91 6.27
CA GLU A 138 3.00 7.99 5.68
C GLU A 138 4.47 7.85 6.06
N SER A 139 5.36 8.08 5.08
CA SER A 139 6.79 8.07 5.35
C SER A 139 7.17 9.33 6.14
N PRO A 140 7.52 9.22 7.42
CA PRO A 140 8.06 10.37 8.13
C PRO A 140 9.43 10.72 7.54
N SER A 141 9.73 11.98 7.40
CA SER A 141 11.04 12.65 7.23
C SER A 141 12.26 11.91 6.61
N PHE A 142 12.16 10.62 6.30
CA PHE A 142 13.25 9.81 5.73
C PHE A 142 13.68 10.28 4.33
N ASN A 143 12.80 11.01 3.65
CA ASN A 143 13.08 11.55 2.32
C ASN A 143 14.13 12.66 2.33
N PHE A 144 14.43 13.27 3.46
CA PHE A 144 15.33 14.44 3.51
C PHE A 144 16.78 14.05 3.19
N ASP A 145 17.28 13.00 3.83
CA ASP A 145 18.68 12.56 3.61
C ASP A 145 18.90 11.99 2.20
N LEU A 146 17.90 11.24 1.69
CA LEU A 146 17.98 10.68 0.34
C LEU A 146 17.93 11.75 -0.74
N SER A 147 17.08 12.75 -0.58
CA SER A 147 16.97 13.88 -1.51
C SER A 147 18.25 14.72 -1.55
N ALA A 148 18.89 14.95 -0.42
CA ALA A 148 20.17 15.65 -0.35
C ALA A 148 21.26 14.88 -1.11
N THR A 149 21.34 13.56 -0.92
CA THR A 149 22.30 12.69 -1.62
C THR A 149 22.03 12.65 -3.11
N ALA A 150 20.78 12.52 -3.52
CA ALA A 150 20.37 12.52 -4.91
C ALA A 150 20.76 13.83 -5.60
N SER A 151 20.46 14.98 -4.98
CA SER A 151 20.81 16.29 -5.50
C SER A 151 22.33 16.47 -5.66
N ALA A 152 23.12 15.98 -4.70
CA ALA A 152 24.59 16.05 -4.75
C ALA A 152 25.19 15.21 -5.90
N THR A 153 24.47 14.16 -6.35
CA THR A 153 24.89 13.28 -7.45
C THR A 153 24.23 13.61 -8.79
N GLY A 154 23.35 14.61 -8.84
CA GLY A 154 22.56 14.94 -10.04
C GLY A 154 21.51 13.89 -10.38
N PHE A 155 21.07 13.09 -9.36
CA PHE A 155 20.05 12.06 -9.52
C PHE A 155 18.66 12.64 -9.22
N GLU A 156 17.71 12.46 -10.13
CA GLU A 156 16.32 12.85 -9.95
C GLU A 156 15.50 11.67 -9.42
N ILE A 157 14.92 11.81 -8.21
CA ILE A 157 14.10 10.77 -7.60
C ILE A 157 12.70 10.88 -8.18
N GLU A 158 12.27 9.90 -8.97
CA GLU A 158 10.89 9.81 -9.50
C GLU A 158 9.92 9.25 -8.46
N GLN A 159 10.35 8.28 -7.65
CA GLN A 159 9.53 7.63 -6.64
C GLN A 159 10.38 7.06 -5.51
N THR A 160 9.87 7.16 -4.29
CA THR A 160 10.45 6.50 -3.11
C THR A 160 9.39 5.60 -2.48
N ILE A 161 9.75 4.36 -2.20
CA ILE A 161 8.91 3.39 -1.46
C ILE A 161 9.74 2.85 -0.30
N LEU A 162 9.20 2.90 0.91
CA LEU A 162 9.85 2.35 2.10
C LEU A 162 9.15 1.07 2.54
N GLU A 163 9.89 -0.03 2.64
CA GLU A 163 9.38 -1.31 3.12
C GLU A 163 10.14 -1.77 4.37
N ALA A 164 9.45 -1.82 5.50
CA ALA A 164 9.97 -2.33 6.77
C ALA A 164 9.35 -3.69 7.10
N LYS A 165 10.19 -4.72 7.35
CA LYS A 165 9.72 -6.06 7.73
C LYS A 165 9.96 -6.30 9.22
N GLY A 166 8.92 -6.75 9.93
CA GLY A 166 9.00 -6.94 11.37
C GLY A 166 8.00 -7.96 11.91
N VAL A 167 7.84 -7.97 13.23
CA VAL A 167 6.87 -8.77 13.97
C VAL A 167 6.03 -7.82 14.81
N CYS A 168 4.71 -8.00 14.83
CA CYS A 168 3.84 -7.19 15.69
C CYS A 168 3.94 -7.63 17.15
N HIS A 169 3.56 -6.75 18.06
CA HIS A 169 3.60 -7.00 19.50
C HIS A 169 2.86 -8.29 19.89
N SER A 170 1.64 -8.48 19.39
CA SER A 170 0.85 -9.68 19.67
C SER A 170 1.51 -10.99 19.24
N CYS A 171 2.30 -10.97 18.15
CA CYS A 171 3.03 -12.15 17.67
C CYS A 171 4.41 -12.33 18.33
N VAL A 172 4.93 -11.33 19.02
CA VAL A 172 6.16 -11.44 19.84
C VAL A 172 5.83 -12.16 21.14
N GLU A 173 4.71 -11.83 21.77
CA GLU A 173 4.29 -12.42 23.06
C GLU A 173 3.85 -13.89 22.96
N MET A 174 3.52 -14.38 21.74
CA MET A 174 3.16 -15.78 21.48
C MET A 174 4.37 -16.66 21.08
N ALA A 175 5.58 -16.20 21.22
CA ALA A 175 6.82 -16.91 20.90
C ALA A 175 7.57 -17.25 22.18
#